data_024075a9c3ef764d28e5c0417656bc0c
#
_entry.id   024075a9c3ef764d28e5c0417656bc0c
#
_cell.length_a   1.000
_cell.length_b   1.000
_cell.length_c   1.000
_cell.angle_alpha   90.00
_cell.angle_beta   90.00
_cell.angle_gamma   90.00
#
_symmetry.space_group_name_H-M   'P 1'
#
loop_
_entity.id
_entity.type
_entity.pdbx_description
1 polymer ?
#
loop_
_entity_poly.entity_id
_entity_poly.type
_entity_poly.pdbx_seq_one_letter_code
_entity_poly.pdbx_strand_id
1 'polypeptide(L)'
;MLTKARIRQVRSLSDKTARSENGLFVAEGRKMVGEALAAGADIERIYLTGEEGAGGVDEAVRRGIVERVSDSEMERMSHLKTPSDMLAVIRMPADGGEAAFPAGELSLCLDGVQDPGNLGTIIRIADWFGIGRVFCSPDSADCYNPKAVQATMGALFRVSVGYGPLDSALAEAAVRGEAVYGTFLGGDDLYRAELSAGGIIVMGSEGRGISPQAAALVNRKLFIPPFPSGRHGSESLNVAAATAIVCAEFRRRVRAAR
;
A
#
# COMPACT_ATOMS: atom_id res chain seq x y z
N MET A 1 -33.18 -2.22 8.33
CA MET A 1 -32.83 -3.54 7.73
C MET A 1 -32.36 -3.30 6.31
N LEU A 2 -31.15 -3.74 6.02
CA LEU A 2 -30.56 -3.57 4.68
C LEU A 2 -31.25 -4.45 3.63
N THR A 3 -31.30 -3.95 2.39
CA THR A 3 -31.78 -4.79 1.29
C THR A 3 -30.79 -5.91 0.99
N LYS A 4 -31.28 -7.06 0.56
CA LYS A 4 -30.42 -8.19 0.13
C LYS A 4 -29.47 -7.79 -1.00
N ALA A 5 -29.89 -6.87 -1.87
CA ALA A 5 -29.07 -6.34 -2.96
C ALA A 5 -27.88 -5.56 -2.43
N ARG A 6 -28.07 -4.69 -1.44
CA ARG A 6 -26.97 -3.90 -0.85
C ARG A 6 -25.96 -4.79 -0.13
N ILE A 7 -26.40 -5.78 0.65
CA ILE A 7 -25.51 -6.75 1.29
C ILE A 7 -24.66 -7.48 0.24
N ARG A 8 -25.27 -7.94 -0.85
CA ARG A 8 -24.53 -8.61 -1.94
C ARG A 8 -23.52 -7.68 -2.60
N GLN A 9 -23.90 -6.43 -2.85
CA GLN A 9 -22.99 -5.43 -3.44
C GLN A 9 -21.76 -5.24 -2.55
N VAL A 10 -21.94 -4.98 -1.25
CA VAL A 10 -20.81 -4.81 -0.32
C VAL A 10 -19.95 -6.07 -0.28
N ARG A 11 -20.56 -7.25 -0.20
CA ARG A 11 -19.83 -8.53 -0.19
C ARG A 11 -19.06 -8.77 -1.47
N SER A 12 -19.59 -8.36 -2.64
CA SER A 12 -18.91 -8.53 -3.94
C SER A 12 -17.63 -7.70 -4.07
N LEU A 13 -17.44 -6.67 -3.25
CA LEU A 13 -16.22 -5.85 -3.25
C LEU A 13 -14.96 -6.59 -2.80
N SER A 14 -15.06 -7.87 -2.42
CA SER A 14 -13.91 -8.77 -2.33
C SER A 14 -13.27 -9.06 -3.69
N ASP A 15 -14.04 -8.99 -4.77
CA ASP A 15 -13.59 -9.22 -6.14
C ASP A 15 -13.08 -7.93 -6.81
N LYS A 16 -11.96 -8.03 -7.55
CA LYS A 16 -11.32 -6.87 -8.21
C LYS A 16 -12.23 -6.27 -9.27
N THR A 17 -12.89 -7.10 -10.07
CA THR A 17 -13.80 -6.63 -11.13
C THR A 17 -14.97 -5.84 -10.55
N ALA A 18 -15.59 -6.39 -9.49
CA ALA A 18 -16.68 -5.69 -8.81
C ALA A 18 -16.25 -4.35 -8.20
N ARG A 19 -15.02 -4.25 -7.64
CA ARG A 19 -14.48 -2.97 -7.17
C ARG A 19 -14.32 -1.96 -8.32
N SER A 20 -13.73 -2.39 -9.42
CA SER A 20 -13.50 -1.53 -10.59
C SER A 20 -14.80 -1.05 -11.22
N GLU A 21 -15.80 -1.93 -11.38
CA GLU A 21 -17.11 -1.59 -11.95
C GLU A 21 -17.91 -0.63 -11.08
N ASN A 22 -17.83 -0.79 -9.75
CA ASN A 22 -18.55 0.08 -8.81
C ASN A 22 -17.74 1.33 -8.42
N GLY A 23 -16.44 1.36 -8.65
CA GLY A 23 -15.56 2.41 -8.14
C GLY A 23 -15.47 2.44 -6.61
N LEU A 24 -15.65 1.29 -5.94
CA LEU A 24 -15.80 1.20 -4.49
C LEU A 24 -14.87 0.15 -3.90
N PHE A 25 -14.45 0.37 -2.65
CA PHE A 25 -13.77 -0.63 -1.84
C PHE A 25 -14.25 -0.60 -0.38
N VAL A 26 -13.80 -1.55 0.43
CA VAL A 26 -14.24 -1.70 1.82
C VAL A 26 -13.06 -1.50 2.77
N ALA A 27 -13.32 -0.77 3.85
CA ALA A 27 -12.43 -0.67 5.01
C ALA A 27 -13.19 -1.11 6.26
N GLU A 28 -12.60 -2.06 7.02
CA GLU A 28 -13.26 -2.64 8.19
C GLU A 28 -12.48 -2.36 9.47
N GLY A 29 -13.23 -2.05 10.53
CA GLY A 29 -12.72 -1.75 11.87
C GLY A 29 -12.68 -0.26 12.18
N ARG A 30 -12.99 0.07 13.45
CA ARG A 30 -13.07 1.46 13.93
C ARG A 30 -11.83 2.28 13.61
N LYS A 31 -10.64 1.68 13.77
CA LYS A 31 -9.37 2.36 13.46
C LYS A 31 -9.28 2.71 11.98
N MET A 32 -9.56 1.75 11.09
CA MET A 32 -9.50 1.96 9.64
C MET A 32 -10.48 3.02 9.16
N VAL A 33 -11.71 2.96 9.65
CA VAL A 33 -12.75 3.94 9.31
C VAL A 33 -12.40 5.32 9.88
N GLY A 34 -11.84 5.38 11.10
CA GLY A 34 -11.35 6.62 11.69
C GLY A 34 -10.22 7.26 10.87
N GLU A 35 -9.25 6.47 10.41
CA GLU A 35 -8.17 6.94 9.53
C GLU A 35 -8.72 7.46 8.18
N ALA A 36 -9.71 6.77 7.59
CA ALA A 36 -10.37 7.22 6.37
C ALA A 36 -11.07 8.57 6.56
N LEU A 37 -11.79 8.74 7.66
CA LEU A 37 -12.47 9.99 8.00
C LEU A 37 -11.45 11.13 8.23
N ALA A 38 -10.40 10.86 8.99
CA ALA A 38 -9.36 11.86 9.29
C ALA A 38 -8.61 12.30 8.02
N ALA A 39 -8.43 11.42 7.06
CA ALA A 39 -7.82 11.71 5.77
C ALA A 39 -8.78 12.38 4.75
N GLY A 40 -10.06 12.55 5.09
CA GLY A 40 -11.05 13.12 4.18
C GLY A 40 -11.42 12.20 3.01
N ALA A 41 -11.32 10.88 3.17
CA ALA A 41 -11.70 9.92 2.15
C ALA A 41 -13.19 10.08 1.74
N ASP A 42 -13.49 9.84 0.48
CA ASP A 42 -14.88 9.90 -0.04
C ASP A 42 -15.66 8.66 0.39
N ILE A 43 -16.18 8.71 1.63
CA ILE A 43 -16.96 7.62 2.22
C ILE A 43 -18.39 7.71 1.75
N GLU A 44 -18.84 6.66 1.04
CA GLU A 44 -20.21 6.53 0.58
C GLU A 44 -21.17 6.15 1.72
N ARG A 45 -20.76 5.18 2.56
CA ARG A 45 -21.58 4.68 3.67
C ARG A 45 -20.71 4.04 4.74
N ILE A 46 -21.12 4.22 6.00
CA ILE A 46 -20.56 3.50 7.16
C ILE A 46 -21.68 2.64 7.75
N TYR A 47 -21.39 1.37 7.93
CA TYR A 47 -22.26 0.42 8.66
C TYR A 47 -21.71 0.21 10.05
N LEU A 48 -22.59 0.22 11.04
CA LEU A 48 -22.26 0.12 12.47
C LEU A 48 -23.20 -0.83 13.17
N THR A 49 -22.68 -1.79 13.94
CA THR A 49 -23.47 -2.62 14.85
C THR A 49 -23.46 -2.06 16.27
N GLY A 50 -24.41 -2.52 17.09
CA GLY A 50 -24.51 -2.15 18.52
C GLY A 50 -25.09 -0.76 18.78
N GLU A 51 -25.39 -0.51 20.06
CA GLU A 51 -25.97 0.77 20.52
C GLU A 51 -24.91 1.74 21.03
N GLU A 52 -23.72 1.24 21.39
CA GLU A 52 -22.65 2.08 21.93
C GLU A 52 -22.08 3.02 20.88
N GLY A 53 -21.94 4.25 21.34
CA GLY A 53 -21.65 5.47 20.62
C GLY A 53 -20.82 5.36 19.35
N ALA A 54 -21.27 6.11 18.37
CA ALA A 54 -20.55 6.37 17.13
C ALA A 54 -19.23 7.15 17.37
N GLY A 55 -18.52 6.87 18.47
CA GLY A 55 -17.30 7.58 18.84
C GLY A 55 -16.31 7.64 17.70
N GLY A 56 -15.95 8.86 17.28
CA GLY A 56 -15.09 9.11 16.13
C GLY A 56 -15.80 9.21 14.78
N VAL A 57 -17.13 9.02 14.71
CA VAL A 57 -17.91 9.15 13.46
C VAL A 57 -19.07 10.18 13.55
N ASP A 58 -19.02 11.07 14.54
CA ASP A 58 -20.09 12.06 14.78
C ASP A 58 -20.36 12.95 13.57
N GLU A 59 -19.33 13.35 12.84
CA GLU A 59 -19.48 14.10 11.60
C GLU A 59 -20.16 13.26 10.50
N ALA A 60 -19.81 11.99 10.37
CA ALA A 60 -20.45 11.08 9.43
C ALA A 60 -21.94 10.85 9.79
N VAL A 61 -22.27 10.83 11.09
CA VAL A 61 -23.67 10.78 11.54
C VAL A 61 -24.41 12.03 11.13
N ARG A 62 -23.85 13.23 11.34
CA ARG A 62 -24.44 14.49 10.90
C ARG A 62 -24.64 14.56 9.39
N ARG A 63 -23.73 13.99 8.62
CA ARG A 63 -23.81 13.88 7.16
C ARG A 63 -24.82 12.82 6.68
N GLY A 64 -25.41 12.03 7.56
CA GLY A 64 -26.39 10.99 7.22
C GLY A 64 -25.80 9.79 6.47
N ILE A 65 -24.49 9.56 6.56
CA ILE A 65 -23.81 8.45 5.88
C ILE A 65 -23.59 7.22 6.77
N VAL A 66 -24.06 7.27 8.02
CA VAL A 66 -24.00 6.13 8.96
C VAL A 66 -25.31 5.39 8.95
N GLU A 67 -25.27 4.09 8.81
CA GLU A 67 -26.42 3.19 8.85
C GLU A 67 -26.21 2.08 9.89
N ARG A 68 -27.16 1.92 10.80
CA ARG A 68 -27.11 0.85 11.80
C ARG A 68 -27.61 -0.46 11.20
N VAL A 69 -26.87 -1.52 11.49
CA VAL A 69 -27.15 -2.87 10.99
C VAL A 69 -27.11 -3.89 12.13
N SER A 70 -27.75 -5.02 11.94
CA SER A 70 -27.64 -6.15 12.87
C SER A 70 -26.29 -6.87 12.70
N ASP A 71 -25.86 -7.61 13.72
CA ASP A 71 -24.64 -8.43 13.65
C ASP A 71 -24.71 -9.42 12.49
N SER A 72 -25.87 -10.01 12.24
CA SER A 72 -26.06 -10.95 11.13
C SER A 72 -25.97 -10.28 9.75
N GLU A 73 -26.35 -9.00 9.62
CA GLU A 73 -26.15 -8.21 8.40
C GLU A 73 -24.68 -7.87 8.21
N MET A 74 -23.99 -7.46 9.28
CA MET A 74 -22.55 -7.18 9.27
C MET A 74 -21.74 -8.43 8.89
N GLU A 75 -22.03 -9.57 9.49
CA GLU A 75 -21.39 -10.86 9.18
C GLU A 75 -21.49 -11.22 7.69
N ARG A 76 -22.63 -10.94 7.07
CA ARG A 76 -22.84 -11.20 5.65
C ARG A 76 -22.12 -10.23 4.73
N MET A 77 -21.77 -9.04 5.20
CA MET A 77 -21.04 -8.01 4.43
C MET A 77 -19.52 -8.10 4.63
N SER A 78 -19.09 -8.51 5.82
CA SER A 78 -17.68 -8.49 6.22
C SER A 78 -16.81 -9.42 5.37
N HIS A 79 -15.59 -8.97 5.09
CA HIS A 79 -14.54 -9.73 4.42
C HIS A 79 -13.54 -10.32 5.43
N LEU A 80 -13.68 -9.98 6.71
CA LEU A 80 -12.86 -10.52 7.80
C LEU A 80 -13.37 -11.88 8.27
N LYS A 81 -12.46 -12.70 8.78
CA LYS A 81 -12.82 -13.98 9.40
C LYS A 81 -13.69 -13.78 10.66
N THR A 82 -13.38 -12.74 11.43
CA THR A 82 -14.20 -12.26 12.53
C THR A 82 -14.67 -10.85 12.17
N PRO A 83 -15.96 -10.63 11.93
CA PRO A 83 -16.48 -9.32 11.56
C PRO A 83 -16.14 -8.24 12.59
N SER A 84 -15.86 -7.04 12.11
CA SER A 84 -15.76 -5.87 12.97
C SER A 84 -17.16 -5.28 13.21
N ASP A 85 -17.28 -4.49 14.25
CA ASP A 85 -18.49 -3.71 14.56
C ASP A 85 -18.70 -2.49 13.65
N MET A 86 -17.71 -2.18 12.78
CA MET A 86 -17.75 -1.04 11.86
C MET A 86 -17.14 -1.41 10.49
N LEU A 87 -17.85 -1.02 9.42
CA LEU A 87 -17.44 -1.21 8.03
C LEU A 87 -17.78 0.05 7.23
N ALA A 88 -16.82 0.56 6.48
CA ALA A 88 -17.03 1.66 5.54
C ALA A 88 -16.92 1.19 4.08
N VAL A 89 -17.83 1.68 3.24
CA VAL A 89 -17.75 1.62 1.79
C VAL A 89 -17.22 2.96 1.30
N ILE A 90 -16.12 2.95 0.57
CA ILE A 90 -15.33 4.13 0.21
C ILE A 90 -15.17 4.17 -1.30
N ARG A 91 -15.28 5.35 -1.91
CA ARG A 91 -15.02 5.52 -3.34
C ARG A 91 -13.54 5.45 -3.61
N MET A 92 -13.18 4.72 -4.66
CA MET A 92 -11.80 4.77 -5.16
C MET A 92 -11.54 6.14 -5.78
N PRO A 93 -10.34 6.72 -5.61
CA PRO A 93 -9.96 7.93 -6.34
C PRO A 93 -10.18 7.76 -7.85
N ALA A 94 -10.73 8.78 -8.49
CA ALA A 94 -11.03 8.76 -9.94
C ALA A 94 -9.75 8.66 -10.79
N ASP A 95 -8.68 9.27 -10.30
CA ASP A 95 -7.36 9.21 -10.92
C ASP A 95 -6.56 8.12 -10.23
N GLY A 96 -6.23 7.05 -10.93
CA GLY A 96 -5.46 5.91 -10.43
C GLY A 96 -4.03 6.23 -9.94
N GLY A 97 -3.85 7.45 -9.44
CA GLY A 97 -2.59 8.06 -9.04
C GLY A 97 -1.81 8.59 -10.24
N GLU A 98 -1.24 9.78 -10.14
CA GLU A 98 -0.31 10.30 -11.14
C GLU A 98 0.81 9.30 -11.39
N ALA A 99 1.07 8.97 -12.66
CA ALA A 99 2.07 8.00 -13.05
C ALA A 99 3.50 8.44 -12.69
N ALA A 100 3.73 9.73 -12.57
CA ALA A 100 5.06 10.28 -12.35
C ALA A 100 5.51 10.18 -10.88
N PHE A 101 6.77 9.81 -10.67
CA PHE A 101 7.44 9.97 -9.39
C PHE A 101 7.72 11.46 -9.14
N PRO A 102 7.42 12.01 -7.94
CA PRO A 102 7.75 13.38 -7.59
C PRO A 102 9.27 13.60 -7.63
N ALA A 103 9.70 14.66 -8.30
CA ALA A 103 11.13 14.96 -8.43
C ALA A 103 11.77 15.29 -7.08
N GLY A 104 12.93 14.71 -6.80
CA GLY A 104 13.69 14.95 -5.57
C GLY A 104 13.13 14.28 -4.31
N GLU A 105 11.98 13.61 -4.39
CA GLU A 105 11.41 12.85 -3.29
C GLU A 105 11.79 11.36 -3.37
N LEU A 106 11.80 10.70 -2.21
CA LEU A 106 11.99 9.26 -2.17
C LEU A 106 10.67 8.56 -2.45
N SER A 107 10.67 7.67 -3.44
CA SER A 107 9.50 6.89 -3.87
C SER A 107 9.80 5.39 -3.86
N LEU A 108 8.77 4.56 -3.71
CA LEU A 108 8.87 3.11 -3.89
C LEU A 108 8.29 2.69 -5.23
N CYS A 109 8.98 1.77 -5.90
CA CYS A 109 8.54 1.09 -7.11
C CYS A 109 8.49 -0.41 -6.86
N LEU A 110 7.33 -1.04 -7.07
CA LEU A 110 7.09 -2.45 -6.75
C LEU A 110 6.89 -3.26 -8.02
N ASP A 111 7.79 -4.18 -8.28
CA ASP A 111 7.81 -5.02 -9.48
C ASP A 111 7.31 -6.43 -9.16
N GLY A 112 6.03 -6.69 -9.48
CA GLY A 112 5.41 -8.00 -9.31
C GLY A 112 5.19 -8.43 -7.87
N VAL A 113 4.94 -7.52 -6.94
CA VAL A 113 4.59 -7.85 -5.55
C VAL A 113 3.14 -8.34 -5.50
N GLN A 114 2.95 -9.66 -5.53
CA GLN A 114 1.64 -10.30 -5.73
C GLN A 114 0.86 -10.59 -4.44
N ASP A 115 1.52 -10.71 -3.28
CA ASP A 115 0.79 -10.91 -2.01
C ASP A 115 0.19 -9.59 -1.49
N PRO A 116 -1.16 -9.53 -1.33
CA PRO A 116 -1.82 -8.32 -0.84
C PRO A 116 -1.38 -7.90 0.57
N GLY A 117 -0.98 -8.85 1.41
CA GLY A 117 -0.47 -8.59 2.76
C GLY A 117 0.89 -7.90 2.72
N ASN A 118 1.80 -8.35 1.84
CA ASN A 118 3.09 -7.70 1.61
C ASN A 118 2.89 -6.29 1.06
N LEU A 119 2.03 -6.12 0.04
CA LEU A 119 1.72 -4.80 -0.51
C LEU A 119 1.19 -3.85 0.58
N GLY A 120 0.20 -4.26 1.36
CA GLY A 120 -0.34 -3.44 2.43
C GLY A 120 0.69 -3.09 3.50
N THR A 121 1.58 -4.04 3.85
CA THR A 121 2.68 -3.81 4.78
C THR A 121 3.70 -2.81 4.20
N ILE A 122 4.01 -2.89 2.91
CA ILE A 122 4.92 -1.95 2.22
C ILE A 122 4.31 -0.54 2.21
N ILE A 123 3.02 -0.40 1.92
CA ILE A 123 2.32 0.89 1.98
C ILE A 123 2.42 1.50 3.41
N ARG A 124 2.26 0.66 4.44
CA ARG A 124 2.43 1.10 5.83
C ARG A 124 3.88 1.50 6.17
N ILE A 125 4.87 0.80 5.61
CA ILE A 125 6.29 1.16 5.73
C ILE A 125 6.55 2.49 5.03
N ALA A 126 6.00 2.72 3.84
CA ALA A 126 6.10 3.98 3.12
C ALA A 126 5.60 5.16 3.97
N ASP A 127 4.39 5.03 4.54
CA ASP A 127 3.81 6.02 5.44
C ASP A 127 4.73 6.31 6.64
N TRP A 128 5.23 5.25 7.30
CA TRP A 128 6.11 5.38 8.47
C TRP A 128 7.40 6.15 8.18
N PHE A 129 7.95 5.95 7.00
CA PHE A 129 9.19 6.62 6.57
C PHE A 129 8.96 7.89 5.76
N GLY A 130 7.73 8.42 5.73
CA GLY A 130 7.40 9.65 5.01
C GLY A 130 7.66 9.54 3.51
N ILE A 131 7.33 8.40 2.92
CA ILE A 131 7.35 8.15 1.48
C ILE A 131 5.91 8.24 0.97
N GLY A 132 5.57 9.33 0.29
CA GLY A 132 4.21 9.62 -0.13
C GLY A 132 3.77 8.88 -1.39
N ARG A 133 4.70 8.22 -2.12
CA ARG A 133 4.40 7.58 -3.41
C ARG A 133 4.88 6.13 -3.44
N VAL A 134 3.96 5.23 -3.80
CA VAL A 134 4.23 3.83 -4.18
C VAL A 134 3.70 3.61 -5.59
N PHE A 135 4.53 3.12 -6.51
CA PHE A 135 4.13 2.81 -7.87
C PHE A 135 4.35 1.32 -8.15
N CYS A 136 3.31 0.65 -8.62
CA CYS A 136 3.26 -0.79 -8.77
C CYS A 136 3.18 -1.21 -10.24
N SER A 137 3.83 -2.29 -10.61
CA SER A 137 3.60 -2.96 -11.89
C SER A 137 2.15 -3.45 -11.99
N PRO A 138 1.59 -3.60 -13.21
CA PRO A 138 0.21 -4.04 -13.40
C PRO A 138 -0.10 -5.43 -12.85
N ASP A 139 0.91 -6.30 -12.72
CA ASP A 139 0.82 -7.66 -12.18
C ASP A 139 1.00 -7.71 -10.64
N SER A 140 1.23 -6.59 -10.00
CA SER A 140 1.23 -6.48 -8.53
C SER A 140 -0.19 -6.60 -7.96
N ALA A 141 -0.28 -6.93 -6.68
CA ALA A 141 -1.54 -7.01 -5.95
C ALA A 141 -2.29 -5.68 -6.00
N ASP A 142 -3.62 -5.74 -5.92
CA ASP A 142 -4.47 -4.57 -5.84
C ASP A 142 -4.48 -4.00 -4.42
N CYS A 143 -4.13 -2.71 -4.26
CA CYS A 143 -4.08 -2.03 -2.97
C CYS A 143 -5.47 -1.91 -2.31
N TYR A 144 -6.56 -1.99 -3.09
CA TYR A 144 -7.93 -1.99 -2.61
C TYR A 144 -8.48 -3.38 -2.29
N ASN A 145 -7.67 -4.44 -2.49
CA ASN A 145 -8.02 -5.78 -2.01
C ASN A 145 -8.23 -5.72 -0.48
N PRO A 146 -9.31 -6.31 0.10
CA PRO A 146 -9.58 -6.24 1.53
C PRO A 146 -8.40 -6.67 2.43
N LYS A 147 -7.61 -7.67 2.01
CA LYS A 147 -6.41 -8.09 2.74
C LYS A 147 -5.31 -7.01 2.71
N ALA A 148 -5.13 -6.34 1.56
CA ALA A 148 -4.17 -5.24 1.43
C ALA A 148 -4.62 -4.04 2.28
N VAL A 149 -5.87 -3.61 2.12
CA VAL A 149 -6.46 -2.50 2.91
C VAL A 149 -6.23 -2.74 4.39
N GLN A 150 -6.57 -3.93 4.90
CA GLN A 150 -6.40 -4.26 6.32
C GLN A 150 -4.94 -4.22 6.77
N ALA A 151 -4.00 -4.69 5.93
CA ALA A 151 -2.58 -4.70 6.25
C ALA A 151 -1.96 -3.28 6.28
N THR A 152 -2.55 -2.30 5.58
CA THR A 152 -2.07 -0.91 5.60
C THR A 152 -2.27 -0.21 6.93
N MET A 153 -3.22 -0.68 7.76
CA MET A 153 -3.59 -0.03 9.03
C MET A 153 -3.90 1.48 8.88
N GLY A 154 -4.51 1.87 7.74
CA GLY A 154 -4.89 3.26 7.43
C GLY A 154 -3.87 4.03 6.59
N ALA A 155 -2.66 3.52 6.37
CA ALA A 155 -1.65 4.18 5.54
C ALA A 155 -2.11 4.41 4.09
N LEU A 156 -3.02 3.58 3.58
CA LEU A 156 -3.62 3.72 2.25
C LEU A 156 -4.28 5.09 2.02
N PHE A 157 -4.72 5.75 3.07
CA PHE A 157 -5.35 7.07 2.98
C PHE A 157 -4.36 8.24 2.97
N ARG A 158 -3.04 7.97 3.14
CA ARG A 158 -1.97 8.98 3.18
C ARG A 158 -0.91 8.76 2.10
N VAL A 159 -0.76 7.53 1.64
CA VAL A 159 0.21 7.16 0.61
C VAL A 159 -0.51 7.00 -0.72
N SER A 160 -0.07 7.70 -1.73
CA SER A 160 -0.60 7.57 -3.08
C SER A 160 -0.05 6.30 -3.74
N VAL A 161 -0.95 5.40 -4.18
CA VAL A 161 -0.59 4.15 -4.86
C VAL A 161 -1.01 4.22 -6.31
N GLY A 162 -0.05 4.14 -7.23
CA GLY A 162 -0.28 4.13 -8.68
C GLY A 162 0.06 2.79 -9.30
N TYR A 163 -0.51 2.51 -10.49
CA TYR A 163 -0.24 1.31 -11.27
C TYR A 163 0.06 1.66 -12.72
N GLY A 164 1.07 1.04 -13.29
CA GLY A 164 1.40 1.21 -14.69
C GLY A 164 2.67 0.49 -15.13
N PRO A 165 3.05 0.63 -16.41
CA PRO A 165 4.30 0.07 -16.93
C PRO A 165 5.50 0.70 -16.21
N LEU A 166 6.32 -0.14 -15.54
CA LEU A 166 7.47 0.33 -14.77
C LEU A 166 8.59 0.87 -15.65
N ASP A 167 8.78 0.29 -16.81
CA ASP A 167 9.79 0.69 -17.79
C ASP A 167 9.61 2.16 -18.21
N SER A 168 8.39 2.57 -18.55
CA SER A 168 8.08 3.96 -18.89
C SER A 168 8.33 4.90 -17.72
N ALA A 169 7.82 4.58 -16.54
CA ALA A 169 7.92 5.41 -15.35
C ALA A 169 9.39 5.58 -14.88
N LEU A 170 10.16 4.48 -14.91
CA LEU A 170 11.59 4.51 -14.54
C LEU A 170 12.45 5.20 -15.61
N ALA A 171 12.12 5.05 -16.91
CA ALA A 171 12.82 5.76 -17.98
C ALA A 171 12.65 7.28 -17.87
N GLU A 172 11.45 7.76 -17.57
CA GLU A 172 11.20 9.19 -17.32
C GLU A 172 12.03 9.72 -16.15
N ALA A 173 12.12 8.98 -15.07
CA ALA A 173 12.93 9.33 -13.91
C ALA A 173 14.43 9.36 -14.26
N ALA A 174 14.90 8.38 -15.03
CA ALA A 174 16.29 8.33 -15.51
C ALA A 174 16.64 9.53 -16.40
N VAL A 175 15.73 9.97 -17.29
CA VAL A 175 15.89 11.19 -18.11
C VAL A 175 16.03 12.44 -17.24
N ARG A 176 15.33 12.50 -16.10
CA ARG A 176 15.49 13.60 -15.13
C ARG A 176 16.78 13.52 -14.30
N GLY A 177 17.59 12.47 -14.50
CA GLY A 177 18.84 12.26 -13.74
C GLY A 177 18.60 11.75 -12.31
N GLU A 178 17.44 11.20 -12.01
CA GLU A 178 17.13 10.67 -10.69
C GLU A 178 17.88 9.36 -10.41
N ALA A 179 18.24 9.12 -9.15
CA ALA A 179 18.82 7.87 -8.72
C ALA A 179 17.73 6.78 -8.67
N VAL A 180 17.94 5.69 -9.41
CA VAL A 180 17.08 4.52 -9.41
C VAL A 180 17.84 3.38 -8.72
N TYR A 181 17.46 3.08 -7.48
CA TYR A 181 18.04 2.04 -6.66
C TYR A 181 17.23 0.75 -6.84
N GLY A 182 17.91 -0.36 -7.11
CA GLY A 182 17.25 -1.68 -7.14
C GLY A 182 17.87 -2.60 -6.11
N THR A 183 17.06 -3.43 -5.46
CA THR A 183 17.52 -4.41 -4.48
C THR A 183 17.77 -5.76 -5.14
N PHE A 184 18.99 -6.30 -5.01
CA PHE A 184 19.43 -7.55 -5.63
C PHE A 184 20.15 -8.43 -4.58
N LEU A 185 20.37 -9.70 -4.95
CA LEU A 185 21.21 -10.61 -4.18
C LEU A 185 22.72 -10.33 -4.32
N GLY A 186 23.08 -9.35 -5.14
CA GLY A 186 24.45 -8.87 -5.32
C GLY A 186 24.41 -7.41 -5.76
N GLY A 187 25.38 -6.62 -5.31
CA GLY A 187 25.46 -5.19 -5.52
C GLY A 187 26.30 -4.53 -4.43
N ASP A 188 26.15 -3.23 -4.29
CA ASP A 188 26.80 -2.48 -3.23
C ASP A 188 26.15 -2.76 -1.89
N ASP A 189 26.95 -2.96 -0.84
CA ASP A 189 26.46 -3.10 0.53
C ASP A 189 25.64 -1.86 0.91
N LEU A 190 24.36 -2.07 1.23
CA LEU A 190 23.40 -1.02 1.59
C LEU A 190 23.98 -0.06 2.65
N TYR A 191 24.72 -0.61 3.62
CA TYR A 191 25.23 0.17 4.75
C TYR A 191 26.49 1.00 4.39
N ARG A 192 27.11 0.75 3.22
CA ARG A 192 28.29 1.45 2.70
C ARG A 192 28.00 2.26 1.45
N ALA A 193 26.93 1.94 0.74
CA ALA A 193 26.55 2.62 -0.49
C ALA A 193 26.28 4.11 -0.26
N GLU A 194 26.51 4.92 -1.29
CA GLU A 194 26.08 6.31 -1.31
C GLU A 194 24.59 6.39 -1.61
N LEU A 195 23.81 6.90 -0.66
CA LEU A 195 22.35 7.03 -0.74
C LEU A 195 21.96 8.50 -0.77
N SER A 196 21.15 8.91 -1.76
CA SER A 196 20.57 10.24 -1.83
C SER A 196 19.32 10.39 -0.96
N ALA A 197 18.96 11.63 -0.66
CA ALA A 197 17.74 11.92 0.10
C ALA A 197 16.44 11.60 -0.67
N GLY A 198 16.49 11.67 -2.00
CA GLY A 198 15.43 11.36 -2.94
C GLY A 198 15.82 10.25 -3.91
N GLY A 199 14.90 9.93 -4.83
CA GLY A 199 15.08 8.90 -5.85
C GLY A 199 14.06 7.78 -5.74
N ILE A 200 14.26 6.70 -6.48
CA ILE A 200 13.30 5.60 -6.57
C ILE A 200 13.95 4.32 -6.06
N ILE A 201 13.31 3.66 -5.11
CA ILE A 201 13.71 2.33 -4.63
C ILE A 201 12.82 1.29 -5.32
N VAL A 202 13.42 0.44 -6.16
CA VAL A 202 12.75 -0.66 -6.84
C VAL A 202 12.90 -1.92 -6.00
N MET A 203 11.75 -2.51 -5.64
CA MET A 203 11.64 -3.78 -4.92
C MET A 203 11.00 -4.82 -5.85
N GLY A 204 11.65 -5.94 -6.05
CA GLY A 204 11.13 -7.04 -6.84
C GLY A 204 10.28 -8.03 -6.04
N SER A 205 9.61 -8.95 -6.73
CA SER A 205 8.86 -10.05 -6.11
C SER A 205 9.79 -11.06 -5.44
N GLU A 206 9.29 -11.79 -4.43
CA GLU A 206 10.07 -12.81 -3.70
C GLU A 206 10.58 -13.94 -4.61
N GLY A 207 9.80 -14.33 -5.62
CA GLY A 207 10.15 -15.47 -6.46
C GLY A 207 11.01 -15.12 -7.67
N ARG A 208 10.81 -13.94 -8.28
CA ARG A 208 11.45 -13.55 -9.55
C ARG A 208 12.45 -12.41 -9.38
N GLY A 209 12.43 -11.71 -8.25
CA GLY A 209 13.18 -10.47 -8.08
C GLY A 209 12.65 -9.33 -8.97
N ILE A 210 13.51 -8.42 -9.32
CA ILE A 210 13.23 -7.32 -10.25
C ILE A 210 13.30 -7.86 -11.68
N SER A 211 12.31 -7.53 -12.51
CA SER A 211 12.24 -7.95 -13.91
C SER A 211 13.45 -7.43 -14.72
N PRO A 212 13.87 -8.12 -15.79
CA PRO A 212 14.98 -7.67 -16.62
C PRO A 212 14.76 -6.26 -17.20
N GLN A 213 13.52 -5.90 -17.52
CA GLN A 213 13.16 -4.60 -18.08
C GLN A 213 13.38 -3.49 -17.04
N ALA A 214 12.86 -3.67 -15.82
CA ALA A 214 13.08 -2.71 -14.73
C ALA A 214 14.54 -2.69 -14.28
N ALA A 215 15.23 -3.83 -14.23
CA ALA A 215 16.64 -3.94 -13.85
C ALA A 215 17.58 -3.20 -14.79
N ALA A 216 17.25 -3.09 -16.09
CA ALA A 216 18.03 -2.34 -17.06
C ALA A 216 18.00 -0.82 -16.80
N LEU A 217 17.01 -0.31 -16.09
CA LEU A 217 16.84 1.09 -15.73
C LEU A 217 17.37 1.42 -14.31
N VAL A 218 17.76 0.41 -13.56
CA VAL A 218 18.41 0.58 -12.25
C VAL A 218 19.86 1.05 -12.47
N ASN A 219 20.20 2.20 -11.90
CA ASN A 219 21.56 2.73 -11.98
C ASN A 219 22.38 2.57 -10.67
N ARG A 220 21.76 2.11 -9.60
CA ARG A 220 22.38 1.80 -8.31
C ARG A 220 21.85 0.45 -7.79
N LYS A 221 22.68 -0.58 -7.80
CA LYS A 221 22.31 -1.91 -7.28
C LYS A 221 22.68 -2.00 -5.81
N LEU A 222 21.70 -2.27 -4.95
CA LEU A 222 21.87 -2.41 -3.52
C LEU A 222 21.73 -3.86 -3.09
N PHE A 223 22.48 -4.22 -2.06
CA PHE A 223 22.47 -5.54 -1.43
C PHE A 223 22.36 -5.40 0.09
N ILE A 224 21.45 -6.15 0.71
CA ILE A 224 21.35 -6.26 2.15
C ILE A 224 22.24 -7.45 2.60
N PRO A 225 23.41 -7.20 3.22
CA PRO A 225 24.32 -8.29 3.56
C PRO A 225 23.75 -9.19 4.67
N PRO A 226 23.85 -10.53 4.53
CA PRO A 226 23.51 -11.45 5.62
C PRO A 226 24.58 -11.39 6.73
N PHE A 227 24.23 -11.86 7.92
CA PHE A 227 25.18 -11.98 9.04
C PHE A 227 25.22 -13.41 9.59
N PRO A 228 26.44 -13.99 9.81
CA PRO A 228 27.73 -13.51 9.28
C PRO A 228 27.83 -13.65 7.75
N SER A 229 28.69 -12.86 7.13
CA SER A 229 28.94 -12.94 5.69
C SER A 229 29.33 -14.36 5.27
N GLY A 230 28.73 -14.84 4.17
CA GLY A 230 28.98 -16.20 3.63
C GLY A 230 28.22 -17.32 4.34
N ARG A 231 27.30 -17.01 5.26
CA ARG A 231 26.44 -18.01 5.88
C ARG A 231 25.47 -18.59 4.84
N HIS A 232 25.38 -19.92 4.76
CA HIS A 232 24.30 -20.60 4.08
C HIS A 232 23.04 -20.51 4.97
N GLY A 233 21.99 -19.87 4.47
CA GLY A 233 20.73 -19.63 5.17
C GLY A 233 19.60 -19.45 4.18
N SER A 234 18.59 -18.62 4.56
CA SER A 234 17.52 -18.23 3.64
C SER A 234 18.10 -17.52 2.42
N GLU A 235 17.63 -17.87 1.23
CA GLU A 235 18.12 -17.29 -0.03
C GLU A 235 17.73 -15.82 -0.19
N SER A 236 16.60 -15.40 0.43
CA SER A 236 16.10 -14.03 0.37
C SER A 236 15.33 -13.66 1.64
N LEU A 237 15.11 -12.35 1.82
CA LEU A 237 14.21 -11.82 2.82
C LEU A 237 12.80 -11.65 2.21
N ASN A 238 11.78 -11.70 3.06
CA ASN A 238 10.44 -11.24 2.67
C ASN A 238 10.52 -9.81 2.15
N VAL A 239 9.81 -9.51 1.06
CA VAL A 239 9.91 -8.21 0.36
C VAL A 239 9.54 -7.02 1.26
N ALA A 240 8.54 -7.16 2.13
CA ALA A 240 8.18 -6.08 3.05
C ALA A 240 9.26 -5.86 4.12
N ALA A 241 9.88 -6.93 4.62
CA ALA A 241 11.00 -6.82 5.55
C ALA A 241 12.22 -6.15 4.89
N ALA A 242 12.57 -6.57 3.67
CA ALA A 242 13.64 -5.94 2.91
C ALA A 242 13.35 -4.45 2.66
N THR A 243 12.11 -4.11 2.28
CA THR A 243 11.67 -2.71 2.10
C THR A 243 11.87 -1.89 3.36
N ALA A 244 11.49 -2.42 4.53
CA ALA A 244 11.65 -1.72 5.81
C ALA A 244 13.13 -1.42 6.11
N ILE A 245 14.02 -2.39 5.89
CA ILE A 245 15.46 -2.24 6.11
C ILE A 245 16.03 -1.15 5.19
N VAL A 246 15.70 -1.19 3.90
CA VAL A 246 16.18 -0.21 2.91
C VAL A 246 15.66 1.19 3.25
N CYS A 247 14.36 1.35 3.48
CA CYS A 247 13.77 2.65 3.83
C CYS A 247 14.36 3.23 5.12
N ALA A 248 14.59 2.38 6.14
CA ALA A 248 15.21 2.78 7.39
C ALA A 248 16.64 3.33 7.16
N GLU A 249 17.44 2.67 6.34
CA GLU A 249 18.80 3.11 6.05
C GLU A 249 18.81 4.43 5.26
N PHE A 250 17.97 4.59 4.25
CA PHE A 250 17.82 5.86 3.54
C PHE A 250 17.48 7.02 4.50
N ARG A 251 16.51 6.83 5.39
CA ARG A 251 16.11 7.89 6.33
C ARG A 251 17.13 8.12 7.43
N ARG A 252 17.85 7.08 7.86
CA ARG A 252 18.95 7.24 8.82
C ARG A 252 20.04 8.16 8.26
N ARG A 253 20.42 8.00 6.97
CA ARG A 253 21.44 8.85 6.33
C ARG A 253 21.01 10.31 6.26
N VAL A 254 19.75 10.59 5.89
CA VAL A 254 19.22 11.96 5.84
C VAL A 254 19.24 12.63 7.23
N ARG A 255 18.97 11.87 8.31
CA ARG A 255 19.03 12.42 9.69
C ARG A 255 20.47 12.71 10.14
N ALA A 256 21.43 11.90 9.71
CA ALA A 256 22.83 12.07 10.07
C ALA A 256 23.52 13.25 9.33
N ALA A 257 22.90 13.74 8.24
CA ALA A 257 23.40 14.87 7.45
C ALA A 257 22.83 16.24 7.91
N ARG A 258 21.89 16.24 8.87
CA ARG A 258 21.34 17.44 9.54
C ARG A 258 22.00 17.65 10.88
#